data_c859632d98ca850bf55b4ebeb85483b2
#
_entry.id   c859632d98ca850bf55b4ebeb85483b2
#
_cell.length_a   1.000
_cell.length_b   1.000
_cell.length_c   1.000
_cell.angle_alpha   90.00
_cell.angle_beta   90.00
_cell.angle_gamma   90.00
#
_symmetry.space_group_name_H-M   'P 1'
#
loop_
_entity.id
_entity.type
_entity.pdbx_description
1 polymer ?
#
loop_
_entity_poly.entity_id
_entity_poly.type
_entity_poly.pdbx_seq_one_letter_code
_entity_poly.pdbx_strand_id
1 'polypeptide(L)'
;RGYPLTLGCDVTVGHQVMLHGCTVGDGSLIGIQSVVLNGAKIGKHCLVGAGSVITEGKEFPDGSMIFGAPARVVRALTPEQIEGIQKSAMGYVMNARRFRAGLVRID
;
A
#
# COMPACT_ATOMS: atom_id res chain seq x y z
N ARG A 1 2.42 -15.73 16.29
CA ARG A 1 2.36 -15.47 16.12
C ARG A 1 2.44 -14.52 15.59
N GLY A 2 2.43 -13.94 15.64
CA GLY A 2 2.97 -12.96 14.92
C GLY A 2 2.18 -11.77 14.73
N TYR A 3 2.20 -11.33 13.54
CA TYR A 3 1.63 -10.06 13.18
C TYR A 3 0.44 -10.31 12.26
N PRO A 4 -0.76 -9.87 12.65
CA PRO A 4 -1.90 -10.02 11.76
C PRO A 4 -1.77 -9.09 10.56
N LEU A 5 -2.30 -9.52 9.43
CA LEU A 5 -2.40 -8.68 8.26
C LEU A 5 -3.70 -7.88 8.35
N THR A 6 -3.58 -6.56 8.32
CA THR A 6 -4.73 -5.68 8.42
C THR A 6 -4.72 -4.70 7.25
N LEU A 7 -5.77 -4.75 6.44
CA LEU A 7 -5.93 -3.81 5.33
C LEU A 7 -7.14 -2.94 5.59
N GLY A 8 -6.96 -1.65 5.39
CA GLY A 8 -8.05 -0.71 5.52
C GLY A 8 -8.99 -0.77 4.34
N CYS A 9 -9.90 0.20 4.27
CA CYS A 9 -10.86 0.29 3.18
C CYS A 9 -10.19 0.83 1.92
N ASP A 10 -10.61 0.33 0.77
CA ASP A 10 -10.19 0.83 -0.53
C ASP A 10 -8.67 0.79 -0.74
N VAL A 11 -8.01 -0.19 -0.14
CA VAL A 11 -6.60 -0.43 -0.40
C VAL A 11 -6.46 -1.14 -1.73
N THR A 12 -5.57 -0.64 -2.57
CA THR A 12 -5.28 -1.26 -3.88
C THR A 12 -3.94 -1.94 -3.81
N VAL A 13 -3.91 -3.21 -4.18
CA VAL A 13 -2.68 -4.02 -4.13
C VAL A 13 -2.40 -4.51 -5.54
N GLY A 14 -1.23 -4.19 -6.04
CA GLY A 14 -0.84 -4.58 -7.38
C GLY A 14 -0.49 -6.05 -7.51
N HIS A 15 -0.09 -6.45 -8.70
CA HIS A 15 0.24 -7.84 -8.98
C HIS A 15 1.50 -8.25 -8.24
N GLN A 16 1.54 -9.49 -7.80
CA GLN A 16 2.72 -10.11 -7.23
C GLN A 16 3.27 -9.37 -6.02
N VAL A 17 2.39 -8.75 -5.25
CA VAL A 17 2.78 -8.12 -3.99
C VAL A 17 2.77 -9.16 -2.89
N MET A 18 3.81 -9.14 -2.07
CA MET A 18 3.90 -10.01 -0.92
C MET A 18 3.61 -9.19 0.33
N LEU A 19 2.52 -9.53 1.02
CA LEU A 19 2.15 -8.88 2.26
C LEU A 19 2.26 -9.88 3.40
N HIS A 20 3.16 -9.60 4.31
CA HIS A 20 3.23 -10.36 5.55
C HIS A 20 2.34 -9.69 6.60
N GLY A 21 2.49 -9.97 7.84
CA GLY A 21 1.66 -9.41 8.90
C GLY A 21 1.89 -7.92 9.10
N CYS A 22 1.32 -7.11 8.24
CA CYS A 22 1.50 -5.67 8.24
C CYS A 22 0.14 -4.98 8.29
N THR A 23 0.16 -3.65 8.46
CA THR A 23 -1.03 -2.82 8.47
C THR A 23 -0.94 -1.81 7.36
N VAL A 24 -1.98 -1.73 6.54
CA VAL A 24 -2.04 -0.76 5.45
C VAL A 24 -3.28 0.09 5.62
N GLY A 25 -3.10 1.40 5.73
CA GLY A 25 -4.20 2.31 5.97
C GLY A 25 -5.10 2.52 4.77
N ASP A 26 -6.26 3.13 5.03
CA ASP A 26 -7.28 3.33 4.01
C ASP A 26 -6.75 4.07 2.80
N GLY A 27 -7.18 3.68 1.64
CA GLY A 27 -6.92 4.39 0.40
C GLY A 27 -5.50 4.32 -0.11
N SER A 28 -4.65 3.50 0.49
CA SER A 28 -3.27 3.36 0.06
C SER A 28 -3.16 2.44 -1.15
N LEU A 29 -2.11 2.66 -1.94
CA LEU A 29 -1.84 1.84 -3.12
C LEU A 29 -0.46 1.21 -2.98
N ILE A 30 -0.42 -0.11 -3.07
CA ILE A 30 0.83 -0.87 -3.01
C ILE A 30 1.20 -1.28 -4.43
N GLY A 31 2.30 -0.74 -4.94
CA GLY A 31 2.72 -1.01 -6.31
C GLY A 31 3.12 -2.46 -6.53
N ILE A 32 3.12 -2.86 -7.80
CA ILE A 32 3.39 -4.24 -8.16
C ILE A 32 4.73 -4.71 -7.65
N GLN A 33 4.81 -5.99 -7.33
CA GLN A 33 6.04 -6.67 -6.92
C GLN A 33 6.70 -6.06 -5.68
N SER A 34 5.92 -5.37 -4.85
CA SER A 34 6.43 -4.86 -3.58
C SER A 34 6.36 -5.95 -2.52
N VAL A 35 7.21 -5.84 -1.51
CA VAL A 35 7.23 -6.75 -0.37
C VAL A 35 7.07 -5.92 0.89
N VAL A 36 6.10 -6.28 1.73
CA VAL A 36 5.89 -5.60 3.01
C VAL A 36 6.02 -6.62 4.12
N LEU A 37 6.96 -6.41 5.00
CA LEU A 37 7.32 -7.40 6.00
C LEU A 37 6.58 -7.18 7.32
N ASN A 38 6.76 -8.13 8.23
CA ASN A 38 5.99 -8.21 9.48
C ASN A 38 6.11 -6.95 10.31
N GLY A 39 4.99 -6.50 10.83
CA GLY A 39 4.96 -5.39 11.75
C GLY A 39 5.06 -4.03 11.11
N ALA A 40 5.20 -3.97 9.78
CA ALA A 40 5.24 -2.69 9.09
C ALA A 40 3.87 -2.03 9.12
N LYS A 41 3.86 -0.71 9.17
CA LYS A 41 2.61 0.07 9.21
C LYS A 41 2.67 1.15 8.16
N ILE A 42 1.79 1.07 7.21
CA ILE A 42 1.65 2.07 6.15
C ILE A 42 0.42 2.88 6.46
N GLY A 43 0.56 4.19 6.51
CA GLY A 43 -0.55 5.09 6.84
C GLY A 43 -1.60 5.13 5.76
N LYS A 44 -2.55 6.05 5.93
CA LYS A 44 -3.64 6.23 4.97
C LYS A 44 -3.15 7.01 3.77
N HIS A 45 -3.72 6.72 2.61
CA HIS A 45 -3.47 7.48 1.38
C HIS A 45 -2.00 7.53 1.02
N CYS A 46 -1.30 6.43 1.24
CA CYS A 46 0.11 6.31 0.86
C CYS A 46 0.24 5.67 -0.51
N LEU A 47 1.34 5.96 -1.18
CA LEU A 47 1.68 5.30 -2.43
C LEU A 47 3.01 4.60 -2.24
N VAL A 48 3.02 3.29 -2.39
CA VAL A 48 4.25 2.51 -2.38
C VAL A 48 4.62 2.20 -3.82
N GLY A 49 5.78 2.68 -4.24
CA GLY A 49 6.24 2.47 -5.62
C GLY A 49 6.54 1.01 -5.89
N ALA A 50 6.44 0.63 -7.16
CA ALA A 50 6.63 -0.75 -7.59
C ALA A 50 8.00 -1.28 -7.15
N GLY A 51 8.05 -2.54 -6.76
CA GLY A 51 9.30 -3.19 -6.41
C GLY A 51 9.93 -2.74 -5.10
N SER A 52 9.18 -2.03 -4.26
CA SER A 52 9.71 -1.57 -2.97
C SER A 52 9.74 -2.71 -1.97
N VAL A 53 10.70 -2.63 -1.03
CA VAL A 53 10.78 -3.57 0.07
C VAL A 53 10.65 -2.80 1.38
N ILE A 54 9.53 -2.98 2.06
CA ILE A 54 9.26 -2.33 3.33
C ILE A 54 9.67 -3.29 4.43
N THR A 55 10.69 -2.92 5.17
CA THR A 55 11.29 -3.79 6.15
C THR A 55 10.46 -3.89 7.42
N GLU A 56 10.77 -4.87 8.24
CA GLU A 56 10.00 -5.17 9.44
C GLU A 56 9.91 -3.98 10.37
N GLY A 57 8.72 -3.75 10.89
CA GLY A 57 8.50 -2.73 11.91
C GLY A 57 8.55 -1.30 11.44
N LYS A 58 8.77 -1.07 10.15
CA LYS A 58 8.80 0.29 9.63
C LYS A 58 7.42 0.91 9.69
N GLU A 59 7.38 2.20 10.04
CA GLU A 59 6.12 2.94 10.09
C GLU A 59 6.23 4.17 9.22
N PHE A 60 5.19 4.39 8.42
CA PHE A 60 5.14 5.52 7.50
C PHE A 60 3.89 6.34 7.78
N PRO A 61 4.02 7.68 7.84
CA PRO A 61 2.86 8.51 8.11
C PRO A 61 1.90 8.56 6.94
N ASP A 62 0.68 9.03 7.21
CA ASP A 62 -0.33 9.18 6.19
C ASP A 62 0.17 10.06 5.05
N GLY A 63 -0.26 9.78 3.85
CA GLY A 63 0.04 10.61 2.70
C GLY A 63 1.48 10.57 2.24
N SER A 64 2.18 9.49 2.49
CA SER A 64 3.59 9.36 2.11
C SER A 64 3.77 8.72 0.74
N MET A 65 4.73 9.22 0.01
CA MET A 65 5.28 8.51 -1.15
C MET A 65 6.45 7.68 -0.65
N ILE A 66 6.34 6.36 -0.83
CA ILE A 66 7.29 5.40 -0.27
C ILE A 66 7.94 4.63 -1.40
N PHE A 67 9.26 4.52 -1.39
CA PHE A 67 9.94 3.81 -2.48
C PHE A 67 11.30 3.33 -2.05
N GLY A 68 11.72 2.23 -2.63
CA GLY A 68 13.08 1.74 -2.51
C GLY A 68 13.19 0.39 -1.82
N ALA A 69 14.39 -0.11 -1.76
CA ALA A 69 14.73 -1.36 -1.09
C ALA A 69 16.06 -1.18 -0.35
N PRO A 70 16.05 -0.84 0.93
CA PRO A 70 14.90 -0.68 1.81
C PRO A 70 14.12 0.59 1.50
N ALA A 71 12.81 0.51 1.65
CA ALA A 71 11.94 1.62 1.28
C ALA A 71 12.01 2.74 2.30
N ARG A 72 11.85 3.95 1.80
CA ARG A 72 11.85 5.17 2.62
C ARG A 72 10.77 6.10 2.15
N VAL A 73 10.41 7.06 3.00
CA VAL A 73 9.56 8.16 2.57
C VAL A 73 10.38 9.03 1.63
N VAL A 74 9.94 9.12 0.39
CA VAL A 74 10.57 9.99 -0.60
C VAL A 74 10.11 11.42 -0.41
N ARG A 75 8.81 11.59 -0.17
CA ARG A 75 8.22 12.89 0.10
C ARG A 75 6.78 12.69 0.51
N ALA A 76 6.16 13.76 0.98
CA ALA A 76 4.73 13.75 1.23
C ALA A 76 3.99 13.90 -0.10
N LEU A 77 2.83 13.27 -0.20
CA LEU A 77 1.97 13.41 -1.37
C LEU A 77 1.15 14.69 -1.23
N THR A 78 0.96 15.39 -2.34
CA THR A 78 0.05 16.54 -2.36
C THR A 78 -1.39 16.06 -2.41
N PRO A 79 -2.37 16.92 -2.06
CA PRO A 79 -3.77 16.53 -2.20
C PRO A 79 -4.12 16.10 -3.62
N GLU A 80 -3.55 16.76 -4.62
CA GLU A 80 -3.78 16.40 -6.01
C GLU A 80 -3.24 15.02 -6.32
N GLN A 81 -2.09 14.67 -5.76
CA GLN A 81 -1.51 13.35 -5.97
C GLN A 81 -2.34 12.27 -5.29
N ILE A 82 -2.84 12.55 -4.11
CA ILE A 82 -3.72 11.62 -3.42
C ILE A 82 -4.99 11.40 -4.22
N GLU A 83 -5.56 12.47 -4.76
CA GLU A 83 -6.74 12.36 -5.61
C GLU A 83 -6.43 11.53 -6.86
N GLY A 84 -5.26 11.73 -7.44
CA GLY A 84 -4.82 10.95 -8.59
C GLY A 84 -4.73 9.47 -8.29
N ILE A 85 -4.23 9.12 -7.10
CA ILE A 85 -4.16 7.72 -6.68
C ILE A 85 -5.57 7.14 -6.56
N GLN A 86 -6.50 7.89 -6.01
CA GLN A 86 -7.88 7.45 -5.88
C GLN A 86 -8.50 7.19 -7.24
N LYS A 87 -8.23 8.06 -8.20
CA LYS A 87 -8.72 7.86 -9.55
C LYS A 87 -8.09 6.65 -10.22
N SER A 88 -6.81 6.43 -9.98
CA SER A 88 -6.14 5.24 -10.49
C SER A 88 -6.74 3.98 -9.90
N ALA A 89 -7.05 4.01 -8.61
CA ALA A 89 -7.69 2.88 -7.96
C ALA A 89 -9.07 2.62 -8.57
N MET A 90 -9.80 3.68 -8.92
CA MET A 90 -11.08 3.52 -9.60
C MET A 90 -10.89 2.84 -10.96
N GLY A 91 -9.83 3.22 -11.67
CA GLY A 91 -9.50 2.56 -12.92
C GLY A 91 -9.21 1.09 -12.73
N TYR A 92 -8.48 0.76 -11.67
CA TYR A 92 -8.24 -0.63 -11.35
C TYR A 92 -9.53 -1.41 -11.11
N VAL A 93 -10.48 -0.78 -10.47
CA VAL A 93 -11.76 -1.46 -10.19
C VAL A 93 -12.46 -1.88 -11.46
N MET A 94 -12.29 -1.13 -12.53
CA MET A 94 -12.89 -1.50 -13.81
C MET A 94 -12.26 -2.75 -14.41
N ASN A 95 -11.00 -3.01 -14.11
CA ASN A 95 -10.25 -4.09 -14.74
C ASN A 95 -9.78 -5.16 -13.76
N ALA A 96 -9.91 -4.91 -12.48
CA ALA A 96 -9.39 -5.79 -11.46
C ALA A 96 -10.29 -5.65 -10.23
N ARG A 97 -9.80 -6.08 -9.10
CA ARG A 97 -10.57 -6.00 -7.87
C ARG A 97 -9.98 -5.00 -6.92
N ARG A 98 -10.87 -4.37 -6.15
CA ARG A 98 -10.46 -3.48 -5.09
C ARG A 98 -10.81 -4.08 -3.75
N PHE A 99 -9.92 -3.91 -2.79
CA PHE A 99 -10.19 -4.36 -1.43
C PHE A 99 -10.94 -3.31 -0.69
N ARG A 100 -11.94 -3.77 0.10
CA ARG A 100 -12.70 -2.86 0.88
C ARG A 100 -12.69 -3.29 2.28
N ALA A 101 -12.21 -3.61 3.02
CA ALA A 101 -12.26 -4.08 4.38
C ALA A 101 -11.97 -5.55 4.40
N GLY A 102 -11.14 -5.97 3.54
CA GLY A 102 -10.82 -7.36 3.51
C GLY A 102 -9.61 -7.59 2.67
N LEU A 103 -9.15 -8.79 2.67
CA LEU A 103 -7.98 -9.12 1.91
C LEU A 103 -8.38 -9.80 0.61
N VAL A 104 -8.19 -9.12 -0.48
CA VAL A 104 -8.32 -9.71 -1.81
C VAL A 104 -7.11 -9.28 -2.60
N ARG A 105 -6.41 -10.19 -3.20
CA ARG A 105 -5.27 -9.82 -4.00
C ARG A 105 -5.68 -9.65 -5.45
N ILE A 106 -5.14 -8.63 -6.07
CA ILE A 106 -5.39 -8.35 -7.47
C ILE A 106 -4.31 -9.01 -8.29
N ASP A 107 -4.71 -9.90 -9.18
CA ASP A 107 -3.78 -10.59 -10.07
C ASP A 107 -4.13 -10.35 -11.51
#